data_796ade0a03dbf38a3276420619819430
#
_entry.id   796ade0a03dbf38a3276420619819430
#
_cell.length_a   1.000
_cell.length_b   1.000
_cell.length_c   1.000
_cell.angle_alpha   90.00
_cell.angle_beta   90.00
_cell.angle_gamma   90.00
#
_symmetry.space_group_name_H-M   'P 1'
#
loop_
_entity.id
_entity.type
_entity.pdbx_description
1 polymer ?
#
loop_
_entity_poly.entity_id
_entity_poly.type
_entity_poly.pdbx_seq_one_letter_code
_entity_poly.pdbx_strand_id
1 'polypeptide(L)'
;MKFSSFQKVATVGVVAGLVVLGTAGCNRTSTSGAAGGGSDTKVTLALSTLNNPFFVEVRDGAKAEAKKQGVTLEVVDAQNDSAQQANQLQTASSGSTDAVIVNPVDSDAAGPSVTALNKADIPVIAVDRTVNGADVDSFIASDNVAGGKQAADDLAKAIGEKGEILVLQGQAGTSASRDRGKGFAEGIKAYPDITVVGKQTANFDRATALDVTTNLLQAHPDVVGVFAENDEMALGAIKALGGKAGKDVKVAGFDGEADGLSAIEDGTLSSTVAQQPAKLGALAVDQAIKAASGKAKKTVQVPVVSVTKSNVGDFTK
;
A
#
# COMPACT_ATOMS: atom_id res chain seq x y z
N MET A 1 63.97 37.43 16.08
CA MET A 1 64.50 37.31 17.43
C MET A 1 64.29 35.86 17.87
N LYS A 2 65.40 35.11 17.90
CA LYS A 2 65.96 34.24 18.98
C LYS A 2 65.03 33.15 19.43
N PHE A 3 65.27 31.85 19.02
CA PHE A 3 66.10 30.81 19.66
C PHE A 3 65.55 30.32 20.96
N SER A 4 65.29 28.99 21.21
CA SER A 4 66.22 27.87 21.37
C SER A 4 65.39 26.60 21.65
N SER A 5 65.46 25.46 21.02
CA SER A 5 66.42 24.35 21.01
C SER A 5 66.90 23.83 22.42
N PHE A 6 66.57 22.56 22.75
CA PHE A 6 67.33 21.56 23.48
C PHE A 6 66.58 20.25 23.53
N GLN A 7 66.86 19.24 22.98
CA GLN A 7 67.84 18.11 22.81
C GLN A 7 68.03 17.20 24.06
N LYS A 8 67.80 15.90 23.79
CA LYS A 8 68.42 14.62 24.24
C LYS A 8 68.01 14.17 25.66
N VAL A 9 67.86 12.83 25.94
CA VAL A 9 68.77 11.69 25.79
C VAL A 9 68.01 10.35 25.90
N ALA A 10 68.51 9.37 25.17
CA ALA A 10 68.10 7.96 25.17
C ALA A 10 68.60 7.20 26.40
N THR A 11 67.93 6.09 26.77
CA THR A 11 68.61 4.97 27.43
C THR A 11 67.94 3.65 27.04
N VAL A 12 68.79 2.74 26.55
CA VAL A 12 68.55 1.35 26.17
C VAL A 12 68.60 0.45 27.41
N GLY A 13 67.71 -0.51 27.47
CA GLY A 13 67.77 -1.59 28.44
C GLY A 13 67.18 -2.89 27.88
N VAL A 14 68.07 -3.76 27.38
CA VAL A 14 67.82 -5.16 27.01
C VAL A 14 67.88 -6.03 28.25
N VAL A 15 66.82 -6.85 28.48
CA VAL A 15 66.99 -8.09 29.30
C VAL A 15 66.19 -9.20 28.62
N ALA A 16 66.86 -10.21 28.20
CA ALA A 16 66.34 -11.49 27.73
C ALA A 16 66.07 -12.44 28.93
N GLY A 17 65.01 -13.24 28.81
CA GLY A 17 64.71 -14.23 29.85
C GLY A 17 63.56 -15.19 29.49
N LEU A 18 63.96 -16.33 28.91
CA LEU A 18 63.46 -17.71 29.01
C LEU A 18 61.96 -18.09 28.91
N VAL A 19 61.81 -18.97 27.97
CA VAL A 19 60.78 -19.94 27.67
C VAL A 19 60.35 -20.79 28.87
N VAL A 20 59.03 -20.96 29.09
CA VAL A 20 58.44 -22.15 29.72
C VAL A 20 57.26 -22.63 28.88
N LEU A 21 57.37 -23.77 28.26
CA LEU A 21 56.23 -24.49 27.65
C LEU A 21 55.38 -25.06 28.80
N GLY A 22 54.10 -24.61 28.78
CA GLY A 22 53.02 -25.17 29.58
C GLY A 22 51.88 -25.58 28.66
N THR A 23 51.82 -26.86 28.29
CA THR A 23 50.66 -27.44 27.62
C THR A 23 49.56 -27.67 28.65
N ALA A 24 48.54 -26.82 28.66
CA ALA A 24 47.27 -27.12 29.33
C ALA A 24 46.19 -27.10 28.29
N GLY A 25 45.72 -28.27 27.86
CA GLY A 25 44.56 -28.45 27.03
C GLY A 25 43.31 -27.98 27.77
N CYS A 26 42.71 -26.89 27.34
CA CYS A 26 41.33 -26.56 27.66
C CYS A 26 40.47 -26.98 26.51
N ASN A 27 39.79 -28.09 26.69
CA ASN A 27 38.68 -28.56 25.90
C ASN A 27 37.58 -27.48 25.98
N ARG A 28 37.54 -26.55 25.01
CA ARG A 28 36.38 -25.67 24.81
C ARG A 28 35.34 -26.46 24.06
N THR A 29 34.43 -27.05 24.82
CA THR A 29 33.11 -27.43 24.30
C THR A 29 32.49 -26.19 23.64
N SER A 30 32.49 -26.18 22.32
CA SER A 30 31.73 -25.18 21.54
C SER A 30 30.23 -25.47 21.77
N THR A 31 29.69 -24.85 22.79
CA THR A 31 28.24 -24.70 22.87
C THR A 31 27.86 -23.79 21.70
N SER A 32 27.40 -24.41 20.62
CA SER A 32 26.70 -23.72 19.56
C SER A 32 25.40 -23.17 20.16
N GLY A 33 25.50 -22.06 20.88
CA GLY A 33 24.37 -21.20 21.11
C GLY A 33 23.94 -20.71 19.74
N ALA A 34 22.81 -21.17 19.28
CA ALA A 34 22.11 -20.51 18.20
C ALA A 34 21.78 -19.06 18.67
N ALA A 35 22.73 -18.16 18.46
CA ALA A 35 22.45 -16.76 18.45
C ALA A 35 21.45 -16.60 17.31
N GLY A 36 20.19 -16.36 17.62
CA GLY A 36 19.24 -15.82 16.69
C GLY A 36 19.83 -14.51 16.19
N GLY A 37 20.51 -14.55 15.05
CA GLY A 37 20.94 -13.37 14.33
C GLY A 37 19.68 -12.69 13.86
N GLY A 38 19.21 -11.69 14.61
CA GLY A 38 18.29 -10.71 14.08
C GLY A 38 18.99 -10.13 12.84
N SER A 39 18.39 -10.23 11.68
CA SER A 39 18.95 -9.58 10.50
C SER A 39 18.90 -8.07 10.80
N ASP A 40 20.04 -7.37 10.70
CA ASP A 40 20.09 -5.90 10.76
C ASP A 40 19.40 -5.26 9.53
N THR A 41 18.63 -6.04 8.78
CA THR A 41 17.94 -5.60 7.57
C THR A 41 16.96 -4.49 7.90
N LYS A 42 17.13 -3.36 7.23
CA LYS A 42 16.28 -2.18 7.35
C LYS A 42 15.47 -1.98 6.09
N VAL A 43 14.17 -1.83 6.24
CA VAL A 43 13.24 -1.61 5.12
C VAL A 43 12.48 -0.31 5.35
N THR A 44 12.41 0.54 4.35
CA THR A 44 11.56 1.74 4.37
C THR A 44 10.24 1.45 3.66
N LEU A 45 9.11 1.69 4.32
CA LEU A 45 7.76 1.66 3.75
C LEU A 45 7.27 3.09 3.54
N ALA A 46 7.26 3.54 2.28
CA ALA A 46 6.77 4.86 1.89
C ALA A 46 5.32 4.75 1.39
N LEU A 47 4.38 5.17 2.21
CA LEU A 47 2.95 5.16 1.90
C LEU A 47 2.49 6.49 1.32
N SER A 48 1.51 6.44 0.43
CA SER A 48 0.88 7.63 -0.15
C SER A 48 0.18 8.47 0.90
N THR A 49 -0.52 7.82 1.83
CA THR A 49 -1.21 8.48 2.95
C THR A 49 -1.53 7.48 4.07
N LEU A 50 -1.68 7.99 5.30
CA LEU A 50 -2.28 7.26 6.42
C LEU A 50 -3.66 7.82 6.83
N ASN A 51 -4.21 8.76 6.04
CA ASN A 51 -5.55 9.28 6.27
C ASN A 51 -6.65 8.31 5.80
N ASN A 52 -6.30 7.32 4.95
CA ASN A 52 -7.22 6.28 4.51
C ASN A 52 -6.99 5.01 5.34
N PRO A 53 -8.05 4.41 5.95
CA PRO A 53 -7.97 3.21 6.77
C PRO A 53 -7.31 2.02 6.07
N PHE A 54 -7.51 1.86 4.76
CA PHE A 54 -6.88 0.84 3.94
C PHE A 54 -5.34 0.82 4.10
N PHE A 55 -4.68 1.98 4.03
CA PHE A 55 -3.23 2.06 4.18
C PHE A 55 -2.76 1.93 5.63
N VAL A 56 -3.62 2.22 6.60
CA VAL A 56 -3.36 1.89 8.01
C VAL A 56 -3.25 0.37 8.18
N GLU A 57 -4.14 -0.41 7.58
CA GLU A 57 -4.08 -1.87 7.61
C GLU A 57 -2.90 -2.43 6.82
N VAL A 58 -2.54 -1.85 5.66
CA VAL A 58 -1.31 -2.21 4.91
C VAL A 58 -0.07 -2.01 5.80
N ARG A 59 0.03 -0.86 6.47
CA ARG A 59 1.10 -0.55 7.43
C ARG A 59 1.17 -1.60 8.55
N ASP A 60 0.03 -1.93 9.13
CA ASP A 60 -0.03 -2.81 10.30
C ASP A 60 0.31 -4.25 9.92
N GLY A 61 -0.13 -4.71 8.76
CA GLY A 61 0.29 -5.99 8.17
C GLY A 61 1.79 -6.04 7.88
N ALA A 62 2.35 -4.96 7.33
CA ALA A 62 3.79 -4.83 7.10
C ALA A 62 4.58 -4.84 8.42
N LYS A 63 4.15 -4.11 9.45
CA LYS A 63 4.77 -4.11 10.78
C LYS A 63 4.75 -5.48 11.43
N ALA A 64 3.63 -6.19 11.33
CA ALA A 64 3.49 -7.54 11.89
C ALA A 64 4.47 -8.52 11.23
N GLU A 65 4.57 -8.51 9.90
CA GLU A 65 5.51 -9.38 9.18
C GLU A 65 6.97 -8.98 9.42
N ALA A 66 7.30 -7.68 9.43
CA ALA A 66 8.64 -7.20 9.75
C ALA A 66 9.09 -7.66 11.14
N LYS A 67 8.23 -7.55 12.15
CA LYS A 67 8.50 -8.06 13.51
C LYS A 67 8.75 -9.58 13.50
N LYS A 68 7.95 -10.33 12.77
CA LYS A 68 8.06 -11.79 12.66
C LYS A 68 9.39 -12.21 12.00
N GLN A 69 9.84 -11.44 11.00
CA GLN A 69 11.07 -11.70 10.24
C GLN A 69 12.34 -11.08 10.89
N GLY A 70 12.20 -10.32 11.97
CA GLY A 70 13.32 -9.64 12.63
C GLY A 70 13.89 -8.47 11.82
N VAL A 71 13.06 -7.82 11.01
CA VAL A 71 13.41 -6.67 10.15
C VAL A 71 13.04 -5.36 10.84
N THR A 72 13.91 -4.36 10.75
CA THR A 72 13.59 -2.99 11.15
C THR A 72 12.79 -2.32 10.04
N LEU A 73 11.53 -1.96 10.31
CA LEU A 73 10.66 -1.28 9.36
C LEU A 73 10.49 0.19 9.75
N GLU A 74 10.98 1.09 8.90
CA GLU A 74 10.66 2.51 8.96
C GLU A 74 9.44 2.80 8.10
N VAL A 75 8.48 3.56 8.62
CA VAL A 75 7.25 3.93 7.88
C VAL A 75 7.21 5.45 7.73
N VAL A 76 7.05 5.91 6.50
CA VAL A 76 6.89 7.32 6.16
C VAL A 76 5.57 7.56 5.43
N ASP A 77 4.93 8.68 5.72
CA ASP A 77 3.63 9.08 5.18
C ASP A 77 3.81 10.31 4.28
N ALA A 78 3.44 10.19 3.02
CA ALA A 78 3.52 11.28 2.06
C ALA A 78 2.34 12.25 2.10
N GLN A 79 1.28 11.94 2.86
CA GLN A 79 0.08 12.79 3.00
C GLN A 79 -0.55 13.18 1.65
N ASN A 80 -0.51 12.26 0.68
CA ASN A 80 -0.94 12.47 -0.71
C ASN A 80 -0.16 13.58 -1.46
N ASP A 81 1.05 13.93 -1.01
CA ASP A 81 1.94 14.88 -1.67
C ASP A 81 3.09 14.12 -2.37
N SER A 82 3.09 14.17 -3.72
CA SER A 82 4.13 13.52 -4.54
C SER A 82 5.52 14.12 -4.33
N ALA A 83 5.63 15.43 -4.02
CA ALA A 83 6.92 16.06 -3.76
C ALA A 83 7.46 15.62 -2.38
N GLN A 84 6.61 15.51 -1.37
CA GLN A 84 6.97 14.92 -0.08
C GLN A 84 7.42 13.48 -0.24
N GLN A 85 6.70 12.66 -1.01
CA GLN A 85 7.11 11.28 -1.27
C GLN A 85 8.46 11.20 -1.99
N ALA A 86 8.70 12.05 -2.98
CA ALA A 86 9.99 12.11 -3.67
C ALA A 86 11.15 12.43 -2.71
N ASN A 87 10.96 13.38 -1.77
CA ASN A 87 11.96 13.71 -0.74
C ASN A 87 12.19 12.53 0.22
N GLN A 88 11.14 11.79 0.60
CA GLN A 88 11.25 10.61 1.46
C GLN A 88 12.05 9.49 0.75
N LEU A 89 11.76 9.23 -0.53
CA LEU A 89 12.49 8.24 -1.33
C LEU A 89 13.95 8.67 -1.57
N GLN A 90 14.22 9.97 -1.76
CA GLN A 90 15.57 10.50 -1.84
C GLN A 90 16.33 10.30 -0.52
N THR A 91 15.67 10.50 0.61
CA THR A 91 16.25 10.23 1.94
C THR A 91 16.58 8.75 2.10
N ALA A 92 15.68 7.85 1.69
CA ALA A 92 15.92 6.42 1.70
C ALA A 92 17.13 6.04 0.81
N SER A 93 17.28 6.65 -0.37
CA SER A 93 18.38 6.37 -1.29
C SER A 93 19.77 6.79 -0.77
N SER A 94 19.83 7.76 0.13
CA SER A 94 21.08 8.24 0.76
C SER A 94 21.29 7.73 2.18
N GLY A 95 20.32 7.01 2.72
CA GLY A 95 20.31 6.44 4.06
C GLY A 95 20.92 5.04 4.15
N SER A 96 20.54 4.33 5.18
CA SER A 96 20.99 2.96 5.46
C SER A 96 19.87 1.94 5.26
N THR A 97 18.95 2.19 4.32
CA THR A 97 17.90 1.21 4.01
C THR A 97 18.42 0.14 3.06
N ASP A 98 18.03 -1.10 3.28
CA ASP A 98 18.43 -2.26 2.45
C ASP A 98 17.38 -2.57 1.37
N ALA A 99 16.16 -2.07 1.51
CA ALA A 99 15.10 -2.14 0.52
C ALA A 99 14.04 -1.07 0.77
N VAL A 100 13.32 -0.68 -0.27
CA VAL A 100 12.20 0.27 -0.21
C VAL A 100 10.93 -0.41 -0.67
N ILE A 101 9.87 -0.27 0.11
CA ILE A 101 8.51 -0.58 -0.29
C ILE A 101 7.81 0.76 -0.55
N VAL A 102 7.28 0.95 -1.75
CA VAL A 102 6.60 2.19 -2.13
C VAL A 102 5.15 1.91 -2.52
N ASN A 103 4.22 2.67 -1.93
CA ASN A 103 2.87 2.86 -2.43
C ASN A 103 2.81 4.25 -3.04
N PRO A 104 2.87 4.39 -4.37
CA PRO A 104 2.98 5.71 -5.00
C PRO A 104 1.76 6.59 -4.75
N VAL A 105 1.99 7.88 -4.47
CA VAL A 105 0.94 8.91 -4.55
C VAL A 105 0.43 9.01 -5.98
N ASP A 106 1.36 9.00 -6.94
CA ASP A 106 1.12 9.01 -8.38
C ASP A 106 2.10 8.06 -9.05
N SER A 107 1.60 7.19 -9.94
CA SER A 107 2.39 6.13 -10.57
C SER A 107 3.49 6.67 -11.50
N ASP A 108 3.28 7.81 -12.15
CA ASP A 108 4.26 8.44 -13.05
C ASP A 108 5.26 9.28 -12.24
N ALA A 109 4.78 10.06 -11.26
CA ALA A 109 5.62 10.92 -10.45
C ALA A 109 6.65 10.15 -9.59
N ALA A 110 6.36 8.91 -9.22
CA ALA A 110 7.29 8.07 -8.45
C ALA A 110 8.48 7.56 -9.27
N GLY A 111 8.35 7.47 -10.62
CA GLY A 111 9.35 6.87 -11.51
C GLY A 111 10.78 7.41 -11.34
N PRO A 112 11.01 8.74 -11.38
CA PRO A 112 12.34 9.31 -11.21
C PRO A 112 13.02 8.94 -9.88
N SER A 113 12.26 8.94 -8.77
CA SER A 113 12.79 8.60 -7.45
C SER A 113 13.12 7.10 -7.35
N VAL A 114 12.30 6.24 -7.93
CA VAL A 114 12.59 4.80 -8.02
C VAL A 114 13.80 4.54 -8.92
N THR A 115 13.95 5.26 -10.03
CA THR A 115 15.16 5.19 -10.87
C THR A 115 16.43 5.57 -10.08
N ALA A 116 16.34 6.53 -9.16
CA ALA A 116 17.45 6.90 -8.29
C ALA A 116 17.81 5.76 -7.30
N LEU A 117 16.81 5.10 -6.72
CA LEU A 117 17.01 3.92 -5.88
C LEU A 117 17.65 2.77 -6.65
N ASN A 118 17.18 2.49 -7.89
CA ASN A 118 17.77 1.46 -8.75
C ASN A 118 19.27 1.74 -9.04
N LYS A 119 19.65 3.01 -9.27
CA LYS A 119 21.05 3.41 -9.48
C LYS A 119 21.92 3.27 -8.23
N ALA A 120 21.32 3.25 -7.06
CA ALA A 120 21.96 3.01 -5.77
C ALA A 120 21.96 1.51 -5.38
N ASP A 121 21.54 0.62 -6.28
CA ASP A 121 21.38 -0.81 -6.09
C ASP A 121 20.46 -1.17 -4.89
N ILE A 122 19.48 -0.30 -4.59
CA ILE A 122 18.49 -0.52 -3.55
C ILE A 122 17.25 -1.17 -4.17
N PRO A 123 16.88 -2.40 -3.77
CA PRO A 123 15.69 -3.09 -4.24
C PRO A 123 14.41 -2.31 -3.93
N VAL A 124 13.48 -2.28 -4.90
CA VAL A 124 12.21 -1.56 -4.77
C VAL A 124 11.03 -2.50 -4.97
N ILE A 125 10.11 -2.47 -4.01
CA ILE A 125 8.85 -3.20 -4.05
C ILE A 125 7.71 -2.18 -4.19
N ALA A 126 6.94 -2.28 -5.26
CA ALA A 126 5.71 -1.49 -5.38
C ALA A 126 4.54 -2.25 -4.73
N VAL A 127 3.76 -1.58 -3.90
CA VAL A 127 2.58 -2.16 -3.25
C VAL A 127 1.32 -1.36 -3.58
N ASP A 128 0.22 -2.07 -3.89
CA ASP A 128 -1.10 -1.55 -4.24
C ASP A 128 -1.15 -0.76 -5.57
N ARG A 129 -0.17 0.08 -5.84
CA ARG A 129 -0.09 0.92 -7.06
C ARG A 129 1.21 0.67 -7.80
N THR A 130 1.15 0.71 -9.15
CA THR A 130 2.35 0.57 -10.00
C THR A 130 3.23 1.82 -9.91
N VAL A 131 4.52 1.60 -10.17
CA VAL A 131 5.46 2.68 -10.56
C VAL A 131 5.65 2.59 -12.07
N ASN A 132 5.51 3.70 -12.78
CA ASN A 132 5.75 3.79 -14.21
C ASN A 132 7.14 4.39 -14.49
N GLY A 133 7.76 3.97 -15.59
CA GLY A 133 9.03 4.54 -16.04
C GLY A 133 10.27 4.16 -15.22
N ALA A 134 10.14 3.21 -14.27
CA ALA A 134 11.26 2.65 -13.52
C ALA A 134 11.03 1.16 -13.23
N ASP A 135 12.11 0.43 -12.95
CA ASP A 135 12.04 -0.98 -12.62
C ASP A 135 11.73 -1.18 -11.14
N VAL A 136 10.86 -2.15 -10.84
CA VAL A 136 10.62 -2.65 -9.49
C VAL A 136 10.95 -4.13 -9.43
N ASP A 137 11.49 -4.60 -8.30
CA ASP A 137 11.82 -6.00 -8.10
C ASP A 137 10.58 -6.85 -7.92
N SER A 138 9.54 -6.26 -7.32
CA SER A 138 8.23 -6.89 -7.17
C SER A 138 7.11 -5.85 -7.20
N PHE A 139 5.97 -6.24 -7.77
CA PHE A 139 4.71 -5.49 -7.68
C PHE A 139 3.65 -6.37 -7.02
N ILE A 140 3.05 -5.87 -5.94
CA ILE A 140 2.04 -6.58 -5.16
C ILE A 140 0.78 -5.74 -5.12
N ALA A 141 -0.32 -6.26 -5.66
CA ALA A 141 -1.60 -5.55 -5.69
C ALA A 141 -2.78 -6.50 -5.68
N SER A 142 -3.94 -5.98 -5.35
CA SER A 142 -5.22 -6.63 -5.56
C SER A 142 -5.55 -6.73 -7.06
N ASP A 143 -6.38 -7.71 -7.44
CA ASP A 143 -6.90 -7.80 -8.81
C ASP A 143 -7.96 -6.73 -9.05
N ASN A 144 -7.50 -5.49 -9.28
CA ASN A 144 -8.36 -4.32 -9.44
C ASN A 144 -9.27 -4.42 -10.67
N VAL A 145 -8.80 -5.05 -11.76
CA VAL A 145 -9.63 -5.21 -12.97
C VAL A 145 -10.76 -6.22 -12.70
N ALA A 146 -10.45 -7.37 -12.09
CA ALA A 146 -11.48 -8.33 -11.72
C ALA A 146 -12.45 -7.75 -10.70
N GLY A 147 -11.93 -7.00 -9.70
CA GLY A 147 -12.77 -6.33 -8.71
C GLY A 147 -13.70 -5.28 -9.32
N GLY A 148 -13.21 -4.48 -10.25
CA GLY A 148 -14.07 -3.53 -10.98
C GLY A 148 -15.22 -4.22 -11.75
N LYS A 149 -14.95 -5.40 -12.33
CA LYS A 149 -16.00 -6.22 -12.98
C LYS A 149 -17.01 -6.75 -11.96
N GLN A 150 -16.55 -7.23 -10.79
CA GLN A 150 -17.42 -7.67 -9.71
C GLN A 150 -18.32 -6.53 -9.24
N ALA A 151 -17.76 -5.32 -9.01
CA ALA A 151 -18.54 -4.15 -8.61
C ALA A 151 -19.60 -3.78 -9.65
N ALA A 152 -19.29 -3.89 -10.95
CA ALA A 152 -20.27 -3.64 -12.02
C ALA A 152 -21.43 -4.63 -11.99
N ASP A 153 -21.14 -5.92 -11.82
CA ASP A 153 -22.13 -6.99 -11.73
C ASP A 153 -23.02 -6.82 -10.49
N ASP A 154 -22.41 -6.54 -9.34
CA ASP A 154 -23.13 -6.33 -8.08
C ASP A 154 -24.06 -5.10 -8.15
N LEU A 155 -23.57 -3.97 -8.67
CA LEU A 155 -24.39 -2.76 -8.81
C LEU A 155 -25.52 -2.98 -9.81
N ALA A 156 -25.24 -3.57 -10.97
CA ALA A 156 -26.23 -3.85 -12.00
C ALA A 156 -27.39 -4.70 -11.44
N LYS A 157 -27.07 -5.80 -10.75
CA LYS A 157 -28.09 -6.64 -10.10
C LYS A 157 -28.88 -5.87 -9.03
N ALA A 158 -28.21 -5.05 -8.24
CA ALA A 158 -28.86 -4.28 -7.18
C ALA A 158 -29.87 -3.27 -7.71
N ILE A 159 -29.65 -2.68 -8.91
CA ILE A 159 -30.56 -1.70 -9.55
C ILE A 159 -31.56 -2.34 -10.52
N GLY A 160 -31.57 -3.68 -10.64
CA GLY A 160 -32.46 -4.39 -11.59
C GLY A 160 -32.04 -4.24 -13.06
N GLU A 161 -30.74 -4.16 -13.31
CA GLU A 161 -30.05 -4.21 -14.61
C GLU A 161 -30.42 -3.07 -15.57
N LYS A 162 -30.95 -1.96 -15.08
CA LYS A 162 -31.36 -0.80 -15.89
C LYS A 162 -31.29 0.52 -15.13
N GLY A 163 -31.15 1.62 -15.85
CA GLY A 163 -31.24 2.99 -15.35
C GLY A 163 -29.92 3.75 -15.43
N GLU A 164 -29.92 4.94 -14.89
CA GLU A 164 -28.77 5.85 -14.91
C GLU A 164 -27.93 5.68 -13.65
N ILE A 165 -26.60 5.70 -13.83
CA ILE A 165 -25.65 5.57 -12.71
C ILE A 165 -24.57 6.63 -12.76
N LEU A 166 -23.98 6.90 -11.59
CA LEU A 166 -22.77 7.72 -11.41
C LEU A 166 -21.56 6.86 -11.13
N VAL A 167 -20.38 7.36 -11.51
CA VAL A 167 -19.09 6.76 -11.17
C VAL A 167 -18.20 7.79 -10.48
N LEU A 168 -17.84 7.51 -9.22
CA LEU A 168 -16.87 8.29 -8.45
C LEU A 168 -15.50 7.62 -8.60
N GLN A 169 -14.59 8.32 -9.29
CA GLN A 169 -13.26 7.83 -9.54
C GLN A 169 -12.32 8.18 -8.38
N GLY A 170 -11.35 7.33 -8.16
CA GLY A 170 -10.27 7.57 -7.22
C GLY A 170 -9.30 8.67 -7.67
N GLN A 171 -8.14 8.71 -7.06
CA GLN A 171 -7.11 9.70 -7.35
C GLN A 171 -6.54 9.48 -8.76
N ALA A 172 -6.57 10.54 -9.57
CA ALA A 172 -5.97 10.55 -10.89
C ALA A 172 -4.46 10.23 -10.79
N GLY A 173 -3.91 9.56 -11.81
CA GLY A 173 -2.50 9.13 -11.83
C GLY A 173 -2.24 7.79 -11.11
N THR A 174 -3.20 7.23 -10.37
CA THR A 174 -3.02 5.94 -9.71
C THR A 174 -3.46 4.77 -10.58
N SER A 175 -2.69 3.67 -10.56
CA SER A 175 -3.07 2.43 -11.24
C SER A 175 -4.31 1.79 -10.65
N ALA A 176 -4.53 1.89 -9.34
CA ALA A 176 -5.70 1.34 -8.67
C ALA A 176 -7.01 1.91 -9.24
N SER A 177 -7.12 3.27 -9.33
CA SER A 177 -8.30 3.91 -9.92
C SER A 177 -8.47 3.54 -11.40
N ARG A 178 -7.38 3.61 -12.18
CA ARG A 178 -7.42 3.25 -13.60
C ARG A 178 -7.94 1.82 -13.83
N ASP A 179 -7.44 0.86 -13.06
CA ASP A 179 -7.73 -0.56 -13.26
C ASP A 179 -9.11 -0.95 -12.72
N ARG A 180 -9.58 -0.37 -11.58
CA ARG A 180 -10.97 -0.49 -11.10
C ARG A 180 -11.95 0.10 -12.11
N GLY A 181 -11.69 1.33 -12.58
CA GLY A 181 -12.51 1.99 -13.58
C GLY A 181 -12.56 1.24 -14.91
N LYS A 182 -11.42 0.65 -15.35
CA LYS A 182 -11.36 -0.22 -16.53
C LYS A 182 -12.23 -1.47 -16.33
N GLY A 183 -12.06 -2.17 -15.21
CA GLY A 183 -12.83 -3.37 -14.90
C GLY A 183 -14.32 -3.08 -14.85
N PHE A 184 -14.72 -2.01 -14.18
CA PHE A 184 -16.12 -1.57 -14.12
C PHE A 184 -16.68 -1.26 -15.50
N ALA A 185 -15.96 -0.47 -16.31
CA ALA A 185 -16.39 -0.13 -17.67
C ALA A 185 -16.48 -1.35 -18.61
N GLU A 186 -15.67 -2.39 -18.39
CA GLU A 186 -15.78 -3.65 -19.11
C GLU A 186 -16.99 -4.48 -18.64
N GLY A 187 -17.19 -4.58 -17.31
CA GLY A 187 -18.27 -5.36 -16.70
C GLY A 187 -19.66 -4.81 -17.03
N ILE A 188 -19.83 -3.48 -16.95
CA ILE A 188 -21.12 -2.84 -17.16
C ILE A 188 -21.65 -2.99 -18.59
N LYS A 189 -20.80 -3.32 -19.57
CA LYS A 189 -21.22 -3.58 -20.96
C LYS A 189 -22.15 -4.79 -21.09
N ALA A 190 -22.15 -5.69 -20.12
CA ALA A 190 -23.07 -6.81 -20.08
C ALA A 190 -24.54 -6.37 -19.80
N TYR A 191 -24.75 -5.13 -19.37
CA TYR A 191 -26.03 -4.55 -18.97
C TYR A 191 -26.38 -3.34 -19.86
N PRO A 192 -26.88 -3.56 -21.08
CA PRO A 192 -27.04 -2.50 -22.08
C PRO A 192 -28.08 -1.44 -21.71
N ASP A 193 -28.98 -1.73 -20.78
CA ASP A 193 -29.99 -0.79 -20.29
C ASP A 193 -29.48 0.09 -19.11
N ILE A 194 -28.19 -0.02 -18.74
CA ILE A 194 -27.54 0.86 -17.77
C ILE A 194 -26.72 1.92 -18.51
N THR A 195 -26.92 3.18 -18.14
CA THR A 195 -26.17 4.32 -18.70
C THR A 195 -25.35 5.03 -17.62
N VAL A 196 -24.06 5.21 -17.83
CA VAL A 196 -23.21 6.06 -16.98
C VAL A 196 -23.41 7.51 -17.41
N VAL A 197 -24.15 8.29 -16.62
CA VAL A 197 -24.51 9.69 -16.93
C VAL A 197 -23.57 10.71 -16.29
N GLY A 198 -22.83 10.33 -15.26
CA GLY A 198 -21.83 11.18 -14.60
C GLY A 198 -20.62 10.38 -14.15
N LYS A 199 -19.45 10.96 -14.40
CA LYS A 199 -18.17 10.36 -13.99
C LYS A 199 -17.22 11.47 -13.56
N GLN A 200 -16.78 11.43 -12.29
CA GLN A 200 -15.91 12.47 -11.73
C GLN A 200 -14.99 11.89 -10.67
N THR A 201 -13.76 12.42 -10.60
CA THR A 201 -12.82 12.05 -9.51
C THR A 201 -13.27 12.62 -8.17
N ALA A 202 -13.17 11.81 -7.13
CA ALA A 202 -13.36 12.19 -5.74
C ALA A 202 -12.14 11.77 -4.88
N ASN A 203 -11.01 11.49 -5.53
CA ASN A 203 -9.66 11.38 -4.95
C ASN A 203 -9.51 10.33 -3.83
N PHE A 204 -10.36 9.29 -3.78
CA PHE A 204 -10.42 8.32 -2.67
C PHE A 204 -10.76 8.97 -1.31
N ASP A 205 -11.39 10.14 -1.32
CA ASP A 205 -11.66 10.95 -0.13
C ASP A 205 -13.16 11.09 0.13
N ARG A 206 -13.58 10.85 1.39
CA ARG A 206 -14.98 10.85 1.82
C ARG A 206 -15.63 12.22 1.70
N ALA A 207 -14.94 13.28 2.07
CA ALA A 207 -15.47 14.65 2.04
C ALA A 207 -15.61 15.15 0.59
N THR A 208 -14.58 14.93 -0.22
CA THR A 208 -14.63 15.24 -1.66
C THR A 208 -15.76 14.48 -2.37
N ALA A 209 -15.97 13.20 -2.01
CA ALA A 209 -17.05 12.41 -2.60
C ALA A 209 -18.44 12.91 -2.20
N LEU A 210 -18.62 13.40 -0.97
CA LEU A 210 -19.85 14.07 -0.56
C LEU A 210 -20.17 15.27 -1.47
N ASP A 211 -19.20 16.15 -1.69
CA ASP A 211 -19.37 17.36 -2.51
C ASP A 211 -19.59 17.01 -3.98
N VAL A 212 -18.79 16.12 -4.55
CA VAL A 212 -18.91 15.66 -5.94
C VAL A 212 -20.27 15.00 -6.17
N THR A 213 -20.69 14.11 -5.27
CA THR A 213 -21.98 13.43 -5.39
C THR A 213 -23.14 14.42 -5.29
N THR A 214 -23.08 15.38 -4.37
CA THR A 214 -24.10 16.43 -4.24
C THR A 214 -24.26 17.21 -5.54
N ASN A 215 -23.17 17.58 -6.18
CA ASN A 215 -23.19 18.30 -7.46
C ASN A 215 -23.74 17.43 -8.61
N LEU A 216 -23.30 16.16 -8.68
CA LEU A 216 -23.77 15.23 -9.72
C LEU A 216 -25.27 14.93 -9.59
N LEU A 217 -25.81 14.81 -8.38
CA LEU A 217 -27.24 14.60 -8.13
C LEU A 217 -28.10 15.79 -8.54
N GLN A 218 -27.58 17.02 -8.53
CA GLN A 218 -28.28 18.19 -9.06
C GLN A 218 -28.42 18.13 -10.60
N ALA A 219 -27.37 17.63 -11.27
CA ALA A 219 -27.34 17.47 -12.71
C ALA A 219 -28.11 16.22 -13.20
N HIS A 220 -28.16 15.19 -12.38
CA HIS A 220 -28.71 13.86 -12.68
C HIS A 220 -29.62 13.38 -11.55
N PRO A 221 -30.82 13.96 -11.35
CA PRO A 221 -31.69 13.66 -10.21
C PRO A 221 -32.32 12.26 -10.24
N ASP A 222 -32.33 11.61 -11.41
CA ASP A 222 -33.03 10.33 -11.66
C ASP A 222 -32.09 9.11 -11.58
N VAL A 223 -30.84 9.29 -11.12
CA VAL A 223 -29.89 8.18 -10.99
C VAL A 223 -30.39 7.17 -9.97
N VAL A 224 -30.19 5.90 -10.30
CA VAL A 224 -30.58 4.74 -9.47
C VAL A 224 -29.39 4.01 -8.86
N GLY A 225 -28.16 4.35 -9.27
CA GLY A 225 -26.94 3.70 -8.77
C GLY A 225 -25.72 4.61 -8.74
N VAL A 226 -24.79 4.32 -7.84
CA VAL A 226 -23.48 4.95 -7.73
C VAL A 226 -22.43 3.86 -7.56
N PHE A 227 -21.42 3.82 -8.42
CA PHE A 227 -20.19 3.10 -8.18
C PHE A 227 -19.13 4.07 -7.66
N ALA A 228 -18.55 3.74 -6.52
CA ALA A 228 -17.38 4.43 -5.95
C ALA A 228 -16.19 3.50 -5.97
N GLU A 229 -15.05 3.97 -6.49
CA GLU A 229 -13.84 3.15 -6.61
C GLU A 229 -13.17 2.84 -5.25
N ASN A 230 -13.73 3.34 -4.11
CA ASN A 230 -13.43 2.86 -2.76
C ASN A 230 -14.57 3.15 -1.77
N ASP A 231 -14.48 2.56 -0.57
CA ASP A 231 -15.51 2.66 0.47
C ASP A 231 -15.58 4.06 1.08
N GLU A 232 -14.46 4.76 1.24
CA GLU A 232 -14.47 6.16 1.71
C GLU A 232 -15.33 7.05 0.80
N MET A 233 -15.18 6.93 -0.51
CA MET A 233 -16.03 7.66 -1.44
C MET A 233 -17.48 7.15 -1.45
N ALA A 234 -17.70 5.84 -1.28
CA ALA A 234 -19.05 5.28 -1.16
C ALA A 234 -19.79 5.85 0.05
N LEU A 235 -19.13 5.97 1.19
CA LEU A 235 -19.68 6.58 2.40
C LEU A 235 -19.96 8.07 2.22
N GLY A 236 -19.11 8.79 1.48
CA GLY A 236 -19.37 10.17 1.06
C GLY A 236 -20.63 10.29 0.19
N ALA A 237 -20.79 9.39 -0.79
CA ALA A 237 -21.97 9.33 -1.63
C ALA A 237 -23.24 9.00 -0.83
N ILE A 238 -23.18 8.03 0.08
CA ILE A 238 -24.28 7.69 0.99
C ILE A 238 -24.72 8.93 1.79
N LYS A 239 -23.77 9.70 2.29
CA LYS A 239 -24.06 10.93 3.02
C LYS A 239 -24.78 11.99 2.15
N ALA A 240 -24.37 12.15 0.88
CA ALA A 240 -25.01 13.04 -0.08
C ALA A 240 -26.45 12.59 -0.42
N LEU A 241 -26.65 11.28 -0.58
CA LEU A 241 -27.95 10.67 -0.89
C LEU A 241 -28.95 10.75 0.26
N GLY A 242 -28.44 10.78 1.50
CA GLY A 242 -29.29 10.80 2.69
C GLY A 242 -30.27 9.61 2.73
N GLY A 243 -31.56 9.87 2.93
CA GLY A 243 -32.58 8.82 3.03
C GLY A 243 -32.84 8.00 1.76
N LYS A 244 -32.25 8.38 0.60
CA LYS A 244 -32.35 7.63 -0.66
C LYS A 244 -31.34 6.49 -0.74
N ALA A 245 -30.24 6.57 0.02
CA ALA A 245 -29.17 5.55 -0.01
C ALA A 245 -29.71 4.17 0.37
N GLY A 246 -29.39 3.16 -0.41
CA GLY A 246 -29.81 1.77 -0.24
C GLY A 246 -31.28 1.50 -0.57
N LYS A 247 -32.10 2.53 -0.74
CA LYS A 247 -33.52 2.43 -1.10
C LYS A 247 -33.71 2.76 -2.58
N ASP A 248 -33.77 4.04 -2.91
CA ASP A 248 -33.99 4.53 -4.26
C ASP A 248 -32.72 4.50 -5.10
N VAL A 249 -31.55 4.70 -4.47
CA VAL A 249 -30.25 4.71 -5.11
C VAL A 249 -29.34 3.68 -4.44
N LYS A 250 -28.87 2.72 -5.21
CA LYS A 250 -27.93 1.68 -4.76
C LYS A 250 -26.50 2.18 -4.87
N VAL A 251 -25.66 1.85 -3.89
CA VAL A 251 -24.25 2.25 -3.88
C VAL A 251 -23.40 0.99 -3.84
N ALA A 252 -22.40 0.92 -4.69
CA ALA A 252 -21.34 -0.11 -4.67
C ALA A 252 -20.00 0.55 -4.38
N GLY A 253 -19.24 -0.04 -3.44
CA GLY A 253 -17.92 0.41 -3.02
C GLY A 253 -16.81 -0.56 -3.43
N PHE A 254 -15.64 -0.34 -2.84
CA PHE A 254 -14.45 -1.16 -3.00
C PHE A 254 -13.58 -0.96 -1.75
N ASP A 255 -12.91 -1.95 -1.26
CA ASP A 255 -11.95 -2.10 -0.17
C ASP A 255 -12.41 -3.10 0.89
N GLY A 256 -13.69 -3.06 1.30
CA GLY A 256 -14.20 -3.89 2.40
C GLY A 256 -13.79 -3.34 3.77
N GLU A 257 -13.71 -2.02 3.89
CA GLU A 257 -13.38 -1.35 5.16
C GLU A 257 -14.48 -1.51 6.21
N ALA A 258 -14.14 -1.41 7.49
CA ALA A 258 -15.07 -1.64 8.61
C ALA A 258 -16.34 -0.78 8.51
N ASP A 259 -16.20 0.53 8.17
CA ASP A 259 -17.35 1.42 7.98
C ASP A 259 -18.19 1.02 6.76
N GLY A 260 -17.55 0.55 5.66
CA GLY A 260 -18.22 0.02 4.48
C GLY A 260 -19.02 -1.25 4.79
N LEU A 261 -18.42 -2.20 5.53
CA LEU A 261 -19.10 -3.41 5.99
C LEU A 261 -20.30 -3.09 6.89
N SER A 262 -20.14 -2.14 7.82
CA SER A 262 -21.26 -1.66 8.66
C SER A 262 -22.37 -1.02 7.81
N ALA A 263 -22.03 -0.27 6.78
CA ALA A 263 -23.01 0.32 5.86
C ALA A 263 -23.76 -0.74 5.04
N ILE A 264 -23.14 -1.89 4.74
CA ILE A 264 -23.81 -3.05 4.14
C ILE A 264 -24.79 -3.67 5.16
N GLU A 265 -24.36 -3.83 6.43
CA GLU A 265 -25.24 -4.33 7.51
C GLU A 265 -26.46 -3.42 7.72
N ASP A 266 -26.28 -2.11 7.65
CA ASP A 266 -27.35 -1.11 7.74
C ASP A 266 -28.21 -1.01 6.47
N GLY A 267 -27.75 -1.58 5.34
CA GLY A 267 -28.43 -1.59 4.07
C GLY A 267 -28.33 -0.27 3.28
N THR A 268 -27.44 0.64 3.66
CA THR A 268 -27.16 1.89 2.93
C THR A 268 -26.11 1.71 1.82
N LEU A 269 -25.18 0.76 1.97
CA LEU A 269 -24.28 0.26 0.93
C LEU A 269 -24.81 -1.08 0.42
N SER A 270 -24.87 -1.28 -0.89
CA SER A 270 -25.39 -2.52 -1.48
C SER A 270 -24.32 -3.60 -1.57
N SER A 271 -23.10 -3.20 -1.88
CA SER A 271 -21.94 -4.10 -1.98
C SER A 271 -20.64 -3.34 -1.84
N THR A 272 -19.58 -4.05 -1.45
CA THR A 272 -18.19 -3.63 -1.61
C THR A 272 -17.37 -4.80 -2.14
N VAL A 273 -16.28 -4.50 -2.83
CA VAL A 273 -15.29 -5.51 -3.25
C VAL A 273 -14.15 -5.50 -2.26
N ALA A 274 -14.15 -6.48 -1.34
CA ALA A 274 -13.18 -6.55 -0.26
C ALA A 274 -11.78 -6.91 -0.78
N GLN A 275 -10.79 -6.17 -0.32
CA GLN A 275 -9.37 -6.40 -0.48
C GLN A 275 -8.78 -7.12 0.75
N GLN A 276 -7.47 -7.35 0.74
CA GLN A 276 -6.72 -7.95 1.85
C GLN A 276 -5.52 -7.06 2.23
N PRO A 277 -5.75 -5.82 2.76
CA PRO A 277 -4.70 -4.81 2.94
C PRO A 277 -3.57 -5.27 3.86
N ALA A 278 -3.86 -5.90 4.99
CA ALA A 278 -2.83 -6.43 5.88
C ALA A 278 -1.94 -7.49 5.18
N LYS A 279 -2.53 -8.31 4.31
CA LYS A 279 -1.78 -9.28 3.51
C LYS A 279 -0.91 -8.63 2.44
N LEU A 280 -1.38 -7.54 1.81
CA LEU A 280 -0.55 -6.76 0.87
C LEU A 280 0.70 -6.23 1.58
N GLY A 281 0.54 -5.65 2.76
CA GLY A 281 1.64 -5.17 3.58
C GLY A 281 2.62 -6.27 3.99
N ALA A 282 2.10 -7.41 4.45
CA ALA A 282 2.93 -8.57 4.84
C ALA A 282 3.72 -9.13 3.64
N LEU A 283 3.06 -9.28 2.49
CA LEU A 283 3.71 -9.75 1.26
C LEU A 283 4.77 -8.77 0.76
N ALA A 284 4.56 -7.45 0.91
CA ALA A 284 5.54 -6.45 0.52
C ALA A 284 6.84 -6.58 1.32
N VAL A 285 6.75 -6.80 2.64
CA VAL A 285 7.94 -7.07 3.48
C VAL A 285 8.62 -8.38 3.09
N ASP A 286 7.85 -9.46 2.89
CA ASP A 286 8.40 -10.75 2.43
C ASP A 286 9.15 -10.61 1.09
N GLN A 287 8.59 -9.87 0.12
CA GLN A 287 9.25 -9.64 -1.16
C GLN A 287 10.46 -8.70 -1.04
N ALA A 288 10.45 -7.72 -0.15
CA ALA A 288 11.61 -6.85 0.11
C ALA A 288 12.82 -7.66 0.61
N ILE A 289 12.60 -8.56 1.55
CA ILE A 289 13.65 -9.47 2.04
C ILE A 289 14.16 -10.38 0.92
N LYS A 290 13.28 -10.91 0.09
CA LYS A 290 13.64 -11.78 -1.05
C LYS A 290 14.37 -11.02 -2.15
N ALA A 291 14.07 -9.76 -2.38
CA ALA A 291 14.71 -8.92 -3.38
C ALA A 291 16.21 -8.75 -3.10
N ALA A 292 16.58 -8.55 -1.84
CA ALA A 292 17.99 -8.50 -1.42
C ALA A 292 18.82 -9.75 -1.79
N SER A 293 18.15 -10.89 -2.06
CA SER A 293 18.78 -12.14 -2.50
C SER A 293 18.46 -12.51 -3.96
N GLY A 294 17.87 -11.63 -4.74
CA GLY A 294 17.46 -11.85 -6.13
C GLY A 294 16.33 -12.88 -6.30
N LYS A 295 15.54 -13.15 -5.26
CA LYS A 295 14.49 -14.20 -5.25
C LYS A 295 13.07 -13.64 -5.23
N ALA A 296 12.89 -12.31 -5.35
CA ALA A 296 11.56 -11.71 -5.39
C ALA A 296 10.76 -12.16 -6.62
N LYS A 297 9.45 -12.31 -6.43
CA LYS A 297 8.53 -12.54 -7.55
C LYS A 297 8.20 -11.22 -8.22
N LYS A 298 8.25 -11.16 -9.55
CA LYS A 298 7.97 -9.91 -10.30
C LYS A 298 6.59 -9.34 -10.03
N THR A 299 5.58 -10.21 -9.92
CA THR A 299 4.21 -9.78 -9.64
C THR A 299 3.54 -10.77 -8.68
N VAL A 300 2.85 -10.22 -7.69
CA VAL A 300 2.01 -10.98 -6.75
C VAL A 300 0.61 -10.35 -6.75
N GLN A 301 -0.33 -11.03 -7.38
CA GLN A 301 -1.72 -10.60 -7.42
C GLN A 301 -2.50 -11.23 -6.27
N VAL A 302 -3.24 -10.41 -5.51
CA VAL A 302 -4.08 -10.84 -4.40
C VAL A 302 -5.54 -10.81 -4.85
N PRO A 303 -6.28 -11.92 -4.73
CA PRO A 303 -7.67 -11.96 -5.14
C PRO A 303 -8.53 -11.06 -4.24
N VAL A 304 -9.61 -10.56 -4.82
CA VAL A 304 -10.65 -9.76 -4.16
C VAL A 304 -11.97 -10.51 -4.14
N VAL A 305 -12.86 -10.14 -3.23
CA VAL A 305 -14.15 -10.84 -3.02
C VAL A 305 -15.27 -9.83 -2.90
N SER A 306 -16.35 -10.03 -3.66
CA SER A 306 -17.58 -9.26 -3.52
C SER A 306 -18.24 -9.55 -2.17
N VAL A 307 -18.60 -8.50 -1.44
CA VAL A 307 -19.30 -8.55 -0.16
C VAL A 307 -20.63 -7.82 -0.31
N THR A 308 -21.68 -8.52 0.04
CA THR A 308 -23.05 -8.04 0.02
C THR A 308 -23.74 -8.38 1.35
N LYS A 309 -25.00 -8.01 1.53
CA LYS A 309 -25.78 -8.38 2.71
C LYS A 309 -25.80 -9.89 3.00
N SER A 310 -25.64 -10.72 1.98
CA SER A 310 -25.73 -12.18 2.12
C SER A 310 -24.50 -12.82 2.79
N ASN A 311 -23.34 -12.16 2.72
CA ASN A 311 -22.06 -12.71 3.22
C ASN A 311 -21.25 -11.74 4.10
N VAL A 312 -21.75 -10.52 4.36
CA VAL A 312 -21.02 -9.52 5.18
C VAL A 312 -20.64 -10.07 6.57
N GLY A 313 -21.47 -10.91 7.17
CA GLY A 313 -21.19 -11.53 8.48
C GLY A 313 -19.94 -12.42 8.52
N ASP A 314 -19.35 -12.79 7.37
CA ASP A 314 -18.09 -13.52 7.32
C ASP A 314 -16.87 -12.57 7.42
N PHE A 315 -17.09 -11.27 7.22
CA PHE A 315 -16.07 -10.21 7.21
C PHE A 315 -16.09 -9.34 8.46
N THR A 316 -17.15 -9.37 9.27
CA THR A 316 -17.35 -8.54 10.48
C THR A 316 -17.08 -9.31 11.79
N LYS A 317 -16.40 -10.47 11.73
CA LYS A 317 -16.06 -11.31 12.90
C LYS A 317 -14.75 -10.95 13.54
#